data_0f18e0137f7d27450fd2384cb169f387
#
_entry.id   0f18e0137f7d27450fd2384cb169f387
#
_cell.length_a   1.000
_cell.length_b   1.000
_cell.length_c   1.000
_cell.angle_alpha   90.00
_cell.angle_beta   90.00
_cell.angle_gamma   90.00
#
_symmetry.space_group_name_H-M   'P 1'
#
loop_
_entity.id
_entity.type
_entity.pdbx_description
1 polymer ?
#
loop_
_entity_poly.entity_id
_entity_poly.type
_entity_poly.pdbx_seq_one_letter_code
_entity_poly.pdbx_strand_id
1 'polypeptide(L)'
;MIDFLVTVVLSFAVILVALWVFRYLGVPVYRVEAINIKVLLQSVLNESATTADWDVFIAMPITQDAELDDIRVQCAMLAESTMTERHGLVFFSATGREQLTQLLSQVERKLISDSKIAPQNTEQKHDR
;
A
#
# COMPACT_ATOMS: atom_id res chain seq x y z
N MET A 1 -11.24 -7.64 -47.37
CA MET A 1 -12.06 -6.74 -46.56
C MET A 1 -12.58 -7.42 -45.32
N ILE A 2 -13.27 -8.53 -45.49
CA ILE A 2 -13.80 -9.25 -44.33
C ILE A 2 -12.69 -9.68 -43.42
N ASP A 3 -11.58 -10.15 -43.96
CA ASP A 3 -10.45 -10.59 -43.14
C ASP A 3 -9.92 -9.46 -42.28
N PHE A 4 -9.85 -8.28 -42.87
CA PHE A 4 -9.37 -7.12 -42.12
C PHE A 4 -10.33 -6.79 -40.97
N LEU A 5 -11.63 -6.79 -41.26
CA LEU A 5 -12.63 -6.51 -40.27
C LEU A 5 -12.59 -7.54 -39.15
N VAL A 6 -12.47 -8.81 -39.50
CA VAL A 6 -12.43 -9.86 -38.51
C VAL A 6 -11.21 -9.68 -37.61
N THR A 7 -10.08 -9.34 -38.19
CA THR A 7 -8.87 -9.12 -37.40
C THR A 7 -9.05 -7.95 -36.42
N VAL A 8 -9.62 -6.86 -36.92
CA VAL A 8 -9.82 -5.69 -36.06
C VAL A 8 -10.78 -6.01 -34.91
N VAL A 9 -11.88 -6.66 -35.23
CA VAL A 9 -12.86 -7.00 -34.20
C VAL A 9 -12.25 -7.96 -33.18
N LEU A 10 -11.50 -8.93 -33.66
CA LEU A 10 -10.89 -9.89 -32.77
C LEU A 10 -9.87 -9.24 -31.85
N SER A 11 -9.03 -8.36 -32.42
CA SER A 11 -8.06 -7.64 -31.61
C SER A 11 -8.74 -6.77 -30.55
N PHE A 12 -9.79 -6.09 -30.97
CA PHE A 12 -10.52 -5.23 -30.05
C PHE A 12 -11.14 -6.06 -28.92
N ALA A 13 -11.69 -7.21 -29.27
CA ALA A 13 -12.30 -8.09 -28.29
C ALA A 13 -11.26 -8.57 -27.27
N VAL A 14 -10.07 -8.92 -27.74
CA VAL A 14 -9.01 -9.37 -26.85
C VAL A 14 -8.63 -8.26 -25.88
N ILE A 15 -8.50 -7.03 -26.39
CA ILE A 15 -8.16 -5.91 -25.54
C ILE A 15 -9.23 -5.68 -24.50
N LEU A 16 -10.50 -5.73 -24.90
CA LEU A 16 -11.59 -5.52 -23.96
C LEU A 16 -11.61 -6.60 -22.89
N VAL A 17 -11.37 -7.84 -23.29
CA VAL A 17 -11.34 -8.93 -22.31
C VAL A 17 -10.19 -8.74 -21.34
N ALA A 18 -9.03 -8.33 -21.85
CA ALA A 18 -7.88 -8.11 -20.98
C ALA A 18 -8.16 -7.00 -19.98
N LEU A 19 -8.76 -5.90 -20.44
CA LEU A 19 -9.10 -4.82 -19.53
C LEU A 19 -10.13 -5.25 -18.50
N TRP A 20 -11.09 -6.04 -18.94
CA TRP A 20 -12.14 -6.53 -18.06
C TRP A 20 -11.56 -7.44 -16.98
N VAL A 21 -10.66 -8.32 -17.40
CA VAL A 21 -10.01 -9.22 -16.46
C VAL A 21 -9.20 -8.43 -15.44
N PHE A 22 -8.48 -7.42 -15.90
CA PHE A 22 -7.73 -6.56 -14.98
C PHE A 22 -8.65 -5.95 -13.94
N ARG A 23 -9.77 -5.42 -14.38
CA ARG A 23 -10.70 -4.82 -13.45
C ARG A 23 -11.29 -5.84 -12.49
N TYR A 24 -11.63 -6.99 -13.05
CA TYR A 24 -12.25 -8.03 -12.26
C TYR A 24 -11.30 -8.57 -11.20
N LEU A 25 -10.05 -8.78 -11.59
CA LEU A 25 -9.06 -9.24 -10.63
C LEU A 25 -8.84 -8.23 -9.55
N GLY A 26 -9.13 -6.97 -9.85
CA GLY A 26 -9.02 -5.94 -8.84
C GLY A 26 -7.64 -5.89 -8.25
N VAL A 27 -6.64 -5.74 -9.11
CA VAL A 27 -5.28 -5.66 -8.62
C VAL A 27 -5.25 -4.71 -7.45
N PRO A 28 -4.88 -5.18 -6.26
CA PRO A 28 -4.98 -4.34 -5.08
C PRO A 28 -3.79 -3.41 -4.97
N VAL A 29 -3.83 -2.34 -5.75
CA VAL A 29 -2.78 -1.35 -5.72
C VAL A 29 -2.64 -0.78 -4.31
N TYR A 30 -3.77 -0.46 -3.69
CA TYR A 30 -3.73 0.08 -2.33
C TYR A 30 -3.24 -0.96 -1.33
N ARG A 31 -3.44 -2.24 -1.62
CA ARG A 31 -2.92 -3.27 -0.75
C ARG A 31 -1.41 -3.30 -0.79
N VAL A 32 -0.84 -3.11 -1.98
CA VAL A 32 0.61 -3.02 -2.11
C VAL A 32 1.11 -1.80 -1.35
N GLU A 33 0.39 -0.69 -1.43
CA GLU A 33 0.76 0.50 -0.69
C GLU A 33 0.76 0.25 0.81
N ALA A 34 -0.27 -0.44 1.32
CA ALA A 34 -0.33 -0.73 2.74
C ALA A 34 0.84 -1.61 3.18
N ILE A 35 1.19 -2.60 2.37
CA ILE A 35 2.32 -3.46 2.68
C ILE A 35 3.61 -2.65 2.69
N ASN A 36 3.77 -1.75 1.73
CA ASN A 36 4.96 -0.91 1.67
C ASN A 36 5.08 -0.03 2.91
N ILE A 37 3.96 0.55 3.34
CA ILE A 37 3.96 1.37 4.53
C ILE A 37 4.32 0.53 5.76
N LYS A 38 3.76 -0.66 5.85
CA LYS A 38 4.05 -1.55 6.95
C LYS A 38 5.55 -1.87 7.03
N VAL A 39 6.12 -2.23 5.89
CA VAL A 39 7.54 -2.55 5.84
C VAL A 39 8.39 -1.35 6.23
N LEU A 40 8.02 -0.18 5.72
CA LEU A 40 8.77 1.04 6.02
C LEU A 40 8.71 1.36 7.52
N LEU A 41 7.53 1.31 8.11
CA LEU A 41 7.38 1.60 9.53
C LEU A 41 8.14 0.59 10.38
N GLN A 42 8.13 -0.67 9.98
CA GLN A 42 8.90 -1.68 10.69
C GLN A 42 10.39 -1.38 10.59
N SER A 43 10.85 -0.93 9.41
CA SER A 43 12.25 -0.58 9.24
C SER A 43 12.63 0.61 10.10
N VAL A 44 11.72 1.59 10.20
CA VAL A 44 11.99 2.74 11.05
C VAL A 44 12.12 2.31 12.51
N LEU A 45 11.23 1.44 12.96
CA LEU A 45 11.28 0.97 14.34
C LEU A 45 12.51 0.12 14.60
N ASN A 46 13.01 -0.56 13.58
CA ASN A 46 14.25 -1.33 13.68
C ASN A 46 15.48 -0.48 13.46
N GLU A 47 15.29 0.82 13.22
CA GLU A 47 16.39 1.76 12.99
C GLU A 47 17.21 1.41 11.76
N SER A 48 16.53 0.86 10.75
CA SER A 48 17.19 0.51 9.49
C SER A 48 16.64 1.24 8.29
N ALA A 49 15.64 2.13 8.47
CA ALA A 49 15.08 2.89 7.36
C ALA A 49 16.02 4.01 6.95
N THR A 50 16.16 4.21 5.65
CA THR A 50 16.98 5.30 5.13
C THR A 50 16.18 6.57 5.02
N THR A 51 16.90 7.69 5.08
CA THR A 51 16.27 9.00 4.89
C THR A 51 15.58 9.07 3.53
N ALA A 52 16.22 8.52 2.50
CA ALA A 52 15.65 8.55 1.15
C ALA A 52 14.31 7.81 1.11
N ASP A 53 14.24 6.64 1.71
CA ASP A 53 12.99 5.88 1.73
C ASP A 53 11.89 6.64 2.46
N TRP A 54 12.25 7.24 3.58
CA TRP A 54 11.28 8.02 4.35
C TRP A 54 10.77 9.22 3.55
N ASP A 55 11.69 9.94 2.91
CA ASP A 55 11.32 11.12 2.14
C ASP A 55 10.38 10.76 0.99
N VAL A 56 10.65 9.66 0.31
CA VAL A 56 9.78 9.23 -0.78
C VAL A 56 8.38 8.92 -0.25
N PHE A 57 8.30 8.21 0.86
CA PHE A 57 7.02 7.88 1.45
C PHE A 57 6.22 9.14 1.80
N ILE A 58 6.88 10.09 2.44
CA ILE A 58 6.20 11.31 2.89
C ILE A 58 5.80 12.19 1.71
N ALA A 59 6.60 12.21 0.67
CA ALA A 59 6.40 13.13 -0.43
C ALA A 59 5.30 12.68 -1.41
N MET A 60 4.94 11.41 -1.39
CA MET A 60 4.00 10.88 -2.38
C MET A 60 2.63 10.64 -1.78
N PRO A 61 1.65 11.49 -2.10
CA PRO A 61 0.30 11.29 -1.59
C PRO A 61 -0.30 9.97 -2.07
N ILE A 62 -1.06 9.37 -1.20
CA ILE A 62 -1.74 8.11 -1.54
C ILE A 62 -3.17 8.47 -1.91
N THR A 63 -3.45 8.48 -3.20
CA THR A 63 -4.76 8.91 -3.68
C THR A 63 -5.77 7.78 -3.74
N GLN A 64 -5.30 6.53 -3.71
CA GLN A 64 -6.19 5.40 -3.81
C GLN A 64 -6.90 5.09 -2.51
N ASP A 65 -6.35 5.51 -1.39
CA ASP A 65 -6.91 5.15 -0.08
C ASP A 65 -6.70 6.30 0.88
N ALA A 66 -7.81 6.95 1.24
CA ALA A 66 -7.75 8.11 2.12
C ALA A 66 -7.23 7.74 3.51
N GLU A 67 -7.53 6.54 3.96
CA GLU A 67 -7.09 6.11 5.28
C GLU A 67 -5.57 5.97 5.33
N LEU A 68 -4.99 5.38 4.29
CA LEU A 68 -3.53 5.26 4.21
C LEU A 68 -2.88 6.62 4.06
N ASP A 69 -3.50 7.51 3.29
CA ASP A 69 -2.95 8.84 3.15
C ASP A 69 -2.98 9.60 4.48
N ASP A 70 -4.02 9.39 5.26
CA ASP A 70 -4.10 9.98 6.58
C ASP A 70 -2.96 9.48 7.47
N ILE A 71 -2.65 8.20 7.40
CA ILE A 71 -1.52 7.64 8.13
C ILE A 71 -0.23 8.29 7.67
N ARG A 72 -0.08 8.51 6.38
CA ARG A 72 1.11 9.18 5.85
C ARG A 72 1.24 10.59 6.40
N VAL A 73 0.13 11.33 6.45
CA VAL A 73 0.15 12.69 6.97
C VAL A 73 0.52 12.68 8.45
N GLN A 74 -0.03 11.74 9.20
CA GLN A 74 0.32 11.64 10.62
C GLN A 74 1.80 11.33 10.80
N CYS A 75 2.35 10.48 9.95
CA CYS A 75 3.78 10.19 10.01
C CYS A 75 4.60 11.43 9.72
N ALA A 76 4.17 12.23 8.74
CA ALA A 76 4.89 13.46 8.42
C ALA A 76 4.87 14.43 9.58
N MET A 77 3.73 14.59 10.22
CA MET A 77 3.62 15.49 11.35
C MET A 77 4.46 15.01 12.53
N LEU A 78 4.45 13.70 12.75
CA LEU A 78 5.24 13.12 13.83
C LEU A 78 6.72 13.32 13.58
N ALA A 79 7.15 13.21 12.34
CA ALA A 79 8.55 13.35 11.99
C ALA A 79 9.05 14.77 12.28
N GLU A 80 8.19 15.77 12.11
CA GLU A 80 8.63 17.13 12.34
C GLU A 80 9.07 17.38 13.77
N SER A 81 8.47 16.66 14.70
CA SER A 81 8.75 16.91 16.12
C SER A 81 9.65 15.86 16.76
N THR A 82 9.73 14.67 16.20
CA THR A 82 10.42 13.57 16.89
C THR A 82 11.49 12.86 16.05
N MET A 83 11.59 13.16 14.76
CA MET A 83 12.52 12.46 13.90
C MET A 83 13.91 13.09 13.93
N THR A 84 14.91 12.26 13.92
CA THR A 84 16.31 12.68 13.81
C THR A 84 16.97 11.86 12.73
N GLU A 85 17.81 12.52 11.93
CA GLU A 85 18.57 11.84 10.88
C GLU A 85 20.01 11.69 11.30
N ARG A 86 20.55 10.52 11.07
CA ARG A 86 21.94 10.26 11.42
C ARG A 86 22.51 9.22 10.46
N HIS A 87 23.59 9.59 9.78
CA HIS A 87 24.27 8.66 8.85
C HIS A 87 23.32 8.13 7.78
N GLY A 88 22.39 8.98 7.33
CA GLY A 88 21.44 8.58 6.29
C GLY A 88 20.33 7.69 6.78
N LEU A 89 20.22 7.48 8.07
CA LEU A 89 19.16 6.68 8.65
C LEU A 89 18.22 7.56 9.46
N VAL A 90 16.99 7.09 9.61
CA VAL A 90 15.95 7.81 10.31
C VAL A 90 15.76 7.23 11.70
N PHE A 91 15.74 8.10 12.70
CA PHE A 91 15.52 7.70 14.08
C PHE A 91 14.42 8.55 14.69
N PHE A 92 13.62 7.95 15.56
CA PHE A 92 12.57 8.66 16.25
C PHE A 92 12.81 8.59 17.76
N SER A 93 12.36 9.62 18.46
CA SER A 93 12.41 9.61 19.91
C SER A 93 11.51 8.52 20.48
N ALA A 94 11.63 8.26 21.78
CA ALA A 94 10.81 7.23 22.41
C ALA A 94 9.31 7.48 22.19
N THR A 95 8.89 8.74 22.34
CA THR A 95 7.49 9.09 22.10
C THR A 95 7.11 8.86 20.65
N GLY A 96 7.99 9.26 19.73
CA GLY A 96 7.73 9.05 18.31
C GLY A 96 7.61 7.58 17.96
N ARG A 97 8.49 6.75 18.52
CA ARG A 97 8.44 5.31 18.26
C ARG A 97 7.14 4.70 18.75
N GLU A 98 6.66 5.17 19.90
CA GLU A 98 5.39 4.67 20.43
C GLU A 98 4.24 5.01 19.50
N GLN A 99 4.21 6.24 18.99
CA GLN A 99 3.16 6.63 18.07
C GLN A 99 3.29 5.92 16.72
N LEU A 100 4.51 5.71 16.26
CA LEU A 100 4.71 4.92 15.04
C LEU A 100 4.21 3.50 15.22
N THR A 101 4.40 2.91 16.39
CA THR A 101 3.89 1.58 16.66
C THR A 101 2.37 1.55 16.55
N GLN A 102 1.71 2.59 17.04
CA GLN A 102 0.26 2.67 16.92
C GLN A 102 -0.17 2.80 15.46
N LEU A 103 0.53 3.62 14.69
CA LEU A 103 0.23 3.76 13.27
C LEU A 103 0.47 2.44 12.53
N LEU A 104 1.53 1.75 12.88
CA LEU A 104 1.82 0.45 12.30
C LEU A 104 0.67 -0.53 12.60
N SER A 105 0.16 -0.50 13.81
CA SER A 105 -0.99 -1.35 14.17
C SER A 105 -2.20 -1.04 13.30
N GLN A 106 -2.42 0.24 12.99
CA GLN A 106 -3.53 0.61 12.13
C GLN A 106 -3.34 0.05 10.72
N VAL A 107 -2.12 0.13 10.21
CA VAL A 107 -1.85 -0.43 8.89
C VAL A 107 -2.04 -1.94 8.89
N GLU A 108 -1.57 -2.60 9.93
CA GLU A 108 -1.72 -4.05 10.02
C GLU A 108 -3.19 -4.47 10.10
N ARG A 109 -3.98 -3.72 10.86
CA ARG A 109 -5.40 -4.01 10.93
C ARG A 109 -6.07 -3.80 9.57
N LYS A 110 -5.66 -2.77 8.87
CA LYS A 110 -6.21 -2.54 7.54
C LYS A 110 -5.84 -3.68 6.59
N LEU A 111 -4.60 -4.16 6.66
CA LEU A 111 -4.19 -5.28 5.83
C LEU A 111 -4.98 -6.53 6.15
N ILE A 112 -5.23 -6.80 7.41
CA ILE A 112 -6.01 -7.95 7.82
C ILE A 112 -7.44 -7.81 7.32
N SER A 113 -8.00 -6.62 7.44
CA SER A 113 -9.35 -6.37 6.97
C SER A 113 -9.47 -6.60 5.46
N ASP A 114 -8.52 -6.06 4.71
CA ASP A 114 -8.53 -6.25 3.26
C ASP A 114 -8.34 -7.71 2.90
N SER A 115 -7.46 -8.39 3.62
CA SER A 115 -7.21 -9.78 3.39
C SER A 115 -8.45 -10.62 3.65
N LYS A 116 -9.18 -10.29 4.70
CA LYS A 116 -10.40 -11.00 5.02
C LYS A 116 -11.45 -10.83 3.93
N ILE A 117 -11.55 -9.65 3.39
CA ILE A 117 -12.54 -9.38 2.38
C ILE A 117 -12.24 -10.18 1.11
N ALA A 118 -10.98 -10.16 0.66
CA ALA A 118 -10.62 -10.81 -0.59
C ALA A 118 -10.67 -12.33 -0.50
N PRO A 119 -9.95 -12.97 0.42
CA PRO A 119 -9.93 -14.43 0.48
C PRO A 119 -11.07 -15.01 1.28
N GLN A 120 -11.88 -14.18 1.87
CA GLN A 120 -12.93 -14.64 2.75
C GLN A 120 -13.86 -15.62 2.07
N ASN A 121 -14.21 -15.35 0.85
CA ASN A 121 -15.09 -16.23 0.12
C ASN A 121 -14.51 -17.63 0.00
N THR A 122 -13.24 -17.70 -0.29
CA THR A 122 -12.58 -18.97 -0.45
C THR A 122 -12.49 -19.71 0.88
N GLU A 123 -12.15 -18.99 1.90
CA GLU A 123 -11.98 -19.60 3.20
C GLU A 123 -13.28 -20.13 3.74
N GLN A 124 -14.34 -19.40 3.55
CA GLN A 124 -15.62 -19.84 4.07
C GLN A 124 -16.07 -21.12 3.43
N LYS A 125 -15.84 -21.26 2.15
CA LYS A 125 -16.16 -22.48 1.49
C LYS A 125 -15.32 -23.60 2.01
N HIS A 126 -14.10 -23.32 2.24
CA HIS A 126 -13.17 -24.31 2.67
C HIS A 126 -13.49 -24.83 4.06
N ASP A 127 -13.91 -23.94 4.89
CA ASP A 127 -14.15 -24.30 6.27
C ASP A 127 -15.32 -25.19 6.45
N ARG A 128 -16.02 -25.26 5.60
CA ARG A 128 -17.14 -25.99 5.91
C ARG A 128 -17.24 -26.98 5.41
#